data_85b1b7077b5f52d0df81ce6362761e9e
#
_entry.id   85b1b7077b5f52d0df81ce6362761e9e
#
_cell.length_a   1.000
_cell.length_b   1.000
_cell.length_c   1.000
_cell.angle_alpha   90.00
_cell.angle_beta   90.00
_cell.angle_gamma   90.00
#
_symmetry.space_group_name_H-M   'P 1'
#
loop_
_entity.id
_entity.type
_entity.pdbx_description
1 polymer ?
#
loop_
_entity_poly.entity_id
_entity_poly.type
_entity_poly.pdbx_seq_one_letter_code
_entity_poly.pdbx_strand_id
1 'polypeptide(L)'
;KLRETDDEEKRKYLKSSLPAITVSGVFSKRRADSLIRPSNLICIDIDGKDNPSISDMEKFKKRLAELPYVMYCGLSASGKGAFCIIPYDDFGKHKLYFNALQREFKEMEIIIDSSCSDICRLRFYSYDEHPYVNWDAEVYTHTMEKTNIAHLKSKEVFSKRRDWLI
;
A
#
# COMPACT_ATOMS: atom_id res chain seq x y z
N LYS A 1 6.44 22.61 0.65
CA LYS A 1 5.11 23.28 0.79
C LYS A 1 4.05 22.33 1.37
N LEU A 2 3.77 21.16 0.74
CA LEU A 2 2.74 20.22 1.26
C LEU A 2 3.09 19.67 2.65
N ARG A 3 4.37 19.36 2.90
CA ARG A 3 4.87 18.82 4.18
C ARG A 3 5.05 19.88 5.27
N GLU A 4 5.05 21.14 4.90
CA GLU A 4 5.32 22.30 5.78
C GLU A 4 4.03 22.99 6.22
N THR A 5 2.87 22.61 5.71
CA THR A 5 1.58 23.23 6.09
C THR A 5 0.79 22.34 7.02
N ASP A 6 0.27 22.92 8.10
CA ASP A 6 -0.65 22.28 9.04
C ASP A 6 -2.12 22.53 8.67
N ASP A 7 -2.39 23.46 7.75
CA ASP A 7 -3.72 23.75 7.23
C ASP A 7 -4.21 22.56 6.35
N GLU A 8 -5.25 21.89 6.79
CA GLU A 8 -5.79 20.69 6.14
C GLU A 8 -6.39 21.00 4.77
N GLU A 9 -7.09 22.12 4.60
CA GLU A 9 -7.69 22.54 3.32
C GLU A 9 -6.61 22.84 2.30
N LYS A 10 -5.61 23.61 2.71
CA LYS A 10 -4.45 23.91 1.87
C LYS A 10 -3.67 22.65 1.50
N ARG A 11 -3.56 21.70 2.42
CA ARG A 11 -2.91 20.40 2.17
C ARG A 11 -3.66 19.59 1.14
N LYS A 12 -5.00 19.52 1.23
CA LYS A 12 -5.85 18.85 0.24
C LYS A 12 -5.69 19.49 -1.13
N TYR A 13 -5.74 20.82 -1.20
CA TYR A 13 -5.55 21.58 -2.45
C TYR A 13 -4.19 21.28 -3.09
N LEU A 14 -3.10 21.41 -2.32
CA LEU A 14 -1.74 21.13 -2.81
C LEU A 14 -1.58 19.68 -3.28
N LYS A 15 -2.16 18.71 -2.56
CA LYS A 15 -2.13 17.30 -2.95
C LYS A 15 -2.90 17.06 -4.26
N SER A 16 -4.07 17.66 -4.43
CA SER A 16 -4.87 17.51 -5.64
C SER A 16 -4.22 18.12 -6.89
N SER A 17 -3.29 19.06 -6.72
CA SER A 17 -2.52 19.68 -7.79
C SER A 17 -1.29 18.83 -8.24
N LEU A 18 -0.97 17.76 -7.53
CA LEU A 18 0.14 16.88 -7.89
C LEU A 18 -0.23 15.97 -9.06
N PRO A 19 0.72 15.64 -9.93
CA PRO A 19 0.54 14.56 -10.89
C PRO A 19 0.16 13.27 -10.19
N ALA A 20 -0.67 12.44 -10.84
CA ALA A 20 -1.11 11.16 -10.28
C ALA A 20 -1.15 10.09 -11.37
N ILE A 21 -0.96 8.84 -10.96
CA ILE A 21 -1.04 7.67 -11.83
C ILE A 21 -2.01 6.64 -11.25
N THR A 22 -2.51 5.77 -12.11
CA THR A 22 -3.19 4.52 -11.71
C THR A 22 -2.16 3.39 -11.77
N VAL A 23 -1.78 2.86 -10.60
CA VAL A 23 -0.71 1.84 -10.54
C VAL A 23 -1.14 0.51 -11.15
N SER A 24 -2.43 0.13 -10.96
CA SER A 24 -2.92 -1.20 -11.37
C SER A 24 -3.20 -1.33 -12.87
N GLY A 25 -3.08 -0.25 -13.66
CA GLY A 25 -3.27 -0.34 -15.12
C GLY A 25 -3.41 1.01 -15.80
N VAL A 26 -3.57 0.95 -17.12
CA VAL A 26 -3.88 2.09 -17.98
C VAL A 26 -5.37 2.09 -18.27
N PHE A 27 -6.02 3.23 -18.08
CA PHE A 27 -7.47 3.42 -18.26
C PHE A 27 -7.76 4.56 -19.20
N SER A 28 -8.79 4.43 -20.05
CA SER A 28 -9.28 5.55 -20.89
C SER A 28 -10.06 6.59 -20.10
N LYS A 29 -10.67 6.16 -18.99
CA LYS A 29 -11.34 7.00 -17.98
C LYS A 29 -11.10 6.37 -16.61
N ARG A 30 -11.16 7.16 -15.53
CA ARG A 30 -11.01 6.67 -14.15
C ARG A 30 -12.23 5.84 -13.71
N ARG A 31 -12.38 4.67 -14.33
CA ARG A 31 -13.46 3.69 -14.08
C ARG A 31 -12.92 2.29 -14.36
N ALA A 32 -13.34 1.32 -13.56
CA ALA A 32 -12.87 -0.07 -13.67
C ALA A 32 -13.20 -0.70 -15.04
N ASP A 33 -14.36 -0.37 -15.61
CA ASP A 33 -14.81 -0.83 -16.93
C ASP A 33 -14.09 -0.16 -18.11
N SER A 34 -13.25 0.79 -17.85
CA SER A 34 -12.50 1.57 -18.84
C SER A 34 -11.01 1.17 -18.91
N LEU A 35 -10.68 -0.02 -18.38
CA LEU A 35 -9.34 -0.57 -18.43
C LEU A 35 -8.92 -0.85 -19.87
N ILE A 36 -7.73 -0.33 -20.26
CA ILE A 36 -7.09 -0.59 -21.55
C ILE A 36 -6.06 -1.72 -21.40
N ARG A 37 -5.22 -1.64 -20.37
CA ARG A 37 -4.15 -2.61 -20.13
C ARG A 37 -3.84 -2.73 -18.62
N PRO A 38 -3.89 -3.93 -18.06
CA PRO A 38 -3.46 -4.17 -16.67
C PRO A 38 -1.94 -4.02 -16.56
N SER A 39 -1.47 -3.65 -15.37
CA SER A 39 -0.05 -3.62 -15.03
C SER A 39 0.39 -4.85 -14.23
N ASN A 40 -0.55 -5.58 -13.63
CA ASN A 40 -0.29 -6.61 -12.63
C ASN A 40 0.50 -6.09 -11.41
N LEU A 41 0.27 -4.82 -11.07
CA LEU A 41 0.83 -4.17 -9.88
C LEU A 41 -0.29 -3.72 -8.96
N ILE A 42 -0.12 -3.97 -7.67
CA ILE A 42 -0.99 -3.46 -6.62
C ILE A 42 -0.24 -2.45 -5.77
N CYS A 43 -0.89 -1.33 -5.46
CA CYS A 43 -0.34 -0.33 -4.56
C CYS A 43 -1.09 -0.40 -3.23
N ILE A 44 -0.37 -0.47 -2.13
CA ILE A 44 -0.91 -0.36 -0.78
C ILE A 44 -0.40 0.92 -0.13
N ASP A 45 -1.29 1.65 0.55
CA ASP A 45 -0.97 2.85 1.32
C ASP A 45 -1.07 2.54 2.82
N ILE A 46 -0.10 3.04 3.59
CA ILE A 46 -0.01 2.90 5.04
C ILE A 46 0.08 4.30 5.63
N ASP A 47 -1.03 4.80 6.14
CA ASP A 47 -1.11 6.13 6.74
C ASP A 47 -0.69 6.11 8.22
N GLY A 48 0.19 7.01 8.62
CA GLY A 48 0.65 7.10 10.01
C GLY A 48 -0.46 7.42 11.01
N LYS A 49 -1.53 8.14 10.59
CA LYS A 49 -2.70 8.41 11.44
C LYS A 49 -3.45 7.14 11.86
N ASP A 50 -3.48 6.11 10.98
CA ASP A 50 -4.14 4.83 11.22
C ASP A 50 -3.20 3.83 11.89
N ASN A 51 -1.91 4.16 11.98
CA ASN A 51 -0.83 3.33 12.54
C ASN A 51 -0.01 4.14 13.57
N PRO A 52 -0.59 4.58 14.69
CA PRO A 52 0.07 5.46 15.66
C PRO A 52 1.27 4.82 16.37
N SER A 53 1.40 3.50 16.32
CA SER A 53 2.58 2.78 16.83
C SER A 53 3.84 2.99 15.98
N ILE A 54 3.70 3.45 14.74
CA ILE A 54 4.82 3.73 13.85
C ILE A 54 5.34 5.15 14.15
N SER A 55 6.36 5.25 14.98
CA SER A 55 6.95 6.53 15.37
C SER A 55 7.94 7.10 14.35
N ASP A 56 8.60 6.22 13.57
CA ASP A 56 9.60 6.58 12.55
C ASP A 56 9.25 5.94 11.21
N MET A 57 8.69 6.75 10.30
CA MET A 57 8.24 6.28 8.99
C MET A 57 9.39 5.89 8.06
N GLU A 58 10.57 6.49 8.21
CA GLU A 58 11.76 6.12 7.44
C GLU A 58 12.28 4.74 7.84
N LYS A 59 12.36 4.49 9.14
CA LYS A 59 12.75 3.18 9.67
C LYS A 59 11.73 2.11 9.27
N PHE A 60 10.44 2.44 9.35
CA PHE A 60 9.35 1.56 8.95
C PHE A 60 9.41 1.22 7.44
N LYS A 61 9.64 2.21 6.59
CA LYS A 61 9.84 2.02 5.14
C LYS A 61 10.95 1.02 4.83
N LYS A 62 12.10 1.10 5.54
CA LYS A 62 13.18 0.13 5.38
C LYS A 62 12.76 -1.29 5.71
N ARG A 63 11.95 -1.49 6.74
CA ARG A 63 11.39 -2.80 7.07
C ARG A 63 10.41 -3.33 6.03
N LEU A 64 9.55 -2.46 5.49
CA LEU A 64 8.67 -2.84 4.37
C LEU A 64 9.47 -3.31 3.16
N ALA A 65 10.62 -2.69 2.91
CA ALA A 65 11.53 -3.05 1.83
C ALA A 65 12.19 -4.44 2.00
N GLU A 66 12.18 -5.01 3.21
CA GLU A 66 12.69 -6.37 3.49
C GLU A 66 11.69 -7.47 3.08
N LEU A 67 10.41 -7.12 2.79
CA LEU A 67 9.44 -8.07 2.29
C LEU A 67 9.79 -8.46 0.85
N PRO A 68 9.94 -9.76 0.54
CA PRO A 68 10.50 -10.22 -0.74
C PRO A 68 9.66 -9.81 -1.95
N TYR A 69 8.36 -9.59 -1.76
CA TYR A 69 7.41 -9.20 -2.81
C TYR A 69 7.26 -7.67 -2.96
N VAL A 70 7.97 -6.86 -2.20
CA VAL A 70 7.93 -5.40 -2.35
C VAL A 70 8.87 -4.96 -3.46
N MET A 71 8.31 -4.55 -4.60
CA MET A 71 9.07 -4.03 -5.74
C MET A 71 9.48 -2.57 -5.56
N TYR A 72 8.61 -1.76 -4.96
CA TYR A 72 8.89 -0.36 -4.65
C TYR A 72 8.32 -0.01 -3.28
N CYS A 73 9.05 0.77 -2.52
CA CYS A 73 8.55 1.37 -1.28
C CYS A 73 9.04 2.80 -1.15
N GLY A 74 8.13 3.71 -0.85
CA GLY A 74 8.44 5.13 -0.71
C GLY A 74 7.53 5.84 0.29
N LEU A 75 7.94 7.05 0.68
CA LEU A 75 7.11 7.92 1.53
C LEU A 75 5.92 8.47 0.75
N SER A 76 4.79 8.65 1.43
CA SER A 76 3.62 9.33 0.89
C SER A 76 3.89 10.80 0.61
N ALA A 77 3.03 11.46 -0.18
CA ALA A 77 3.18 12.88 -0.53
C ALA A 77 3.29 13.79 0.71
N SER A 78 2.58 13.46 1.80
CA SER A 78 2.66 14.19 3.07
C SER A 78 3.92 13.89 3.89
N GLY A 79 4.65 12.82 3.58
CA GLY A 79 5.75 12.30 4.39
C GLY A 79 5.31 11.60 5.69
N LYS A 80 4.00 11.58 5.98
CA LYS A 80 3.42 10.99 7.20
C LYS A 80 2.91 9.56 7.00
N GLY A 81 3.25 8.92 5.90
CA GLY A 81 2.89 7.55 5.56
C GLY A 81 3.87 6.98 4.56
N ALA A 82 3.77 5.68 4.32
CA ALA A 82 4.51 4.96 3.30
C ALA A 82 3.56 4.28 2.32
N PHE A 83 4.08 3.87 1.17
CA PHE A 83 3.35 3.03 0.23
C PHE A 83 4.27 2.00 -0.39
N CYS A 84 3.69 0.86 -0.77
CA CYS A 84 4.41 -0.18 -1.50
C CYS A 84 3.71 -0.49 -2.82
N ILE A 85 4.52 -0.86 -3.83
CA ILE A 85 4.04 -1.43 -5.08
C ILE A 85 4.51 -2.88 -5.13
N ILE A 86 3.57 -3.79 -5.39
CA ILE A 86 3.75 -5.24 -5.26
C ILE A 86 3.28 -5.89 -6.56
N PRO A 87 4.13 -6.71 -7.24
CA PRO A 87 3.72 -7.46 -8.42
C PRO A 87 2.85 -8.66 -8.04
N TYR A 88 1.87 -9.01 -8.88
CA TYR A 88 1.04 -10.20 -8.78
C TYR A 88 0.71 -10.75 -10.17
N ASP A 89 0.28 -12.01 -10.29
CA ASP A 89 0.21 -12.72 -11.57
C ASP A 89 -1.14 -12.64 -12.29
N ASP A 90 -2.28 -12.56 -11.59
CA ASP A 90 -3.62 -12.63 -12.18
C ASP A 90 -4.45 -11.38 -11.88
N PHE A 91 -4.51 -10.46 -12.84
CA PHE A 91 -5.29 -9.22 -12.69
C PHE A 91 -6.77 -9.48 -12.39
N GLY A 92 -7.36 -10.57 -12.89
CA GLY A 92 -8.76 -10.93 -12.64
C GLY A 92 -9.06 -11.17 -11.14
N LYS A 93 -8.02 -11.43 -10.36
CA LYS A 93 -8.11 -11.68 -8.91
C LYS A 93 -7.60 -10.51 -8.06
N HIS A 94 -7.43 -9.31 -8.62
CA HIS A 94 -6.86 -8.14 -7.91
C HIS A 94 -7.40 -7.96 -6.49
N LYS A 95 -8.72 -8.06 -6.33
CA LYS A 95 -9.36 -7.90 -5.02
C LYS A 95 -9.02 -9.02 -4.04
N LEU A 96 -8.79 -10.24 -4.53
CA LEU A 96 -8.40 -11.37 -3.68
C LEU A 96 -6.97 -11.21 -3.17
N TYR A 97 -6.06 -10.71 -4.00
CA TYR A 97 -4.69 -10.37 -3.59
C TYR A 97 -4.70 -9.24 -2.57
N PHE A 98 -5.50 -8.17 -2.82
CA PHE A 98 -5.62 -7.09 -1.85
C PHE A 98 -6.14 -7.58 -0.49
N ASN A 99 -7.15 -8.44 -0.47
CA ASN A 99 -7.68 -9.01 0.77
C ASN A 99 -6.63 -9.83 1.53
N ALA A 100 -5.80 -10.60 0.81
CA ALA A 100 -4.72 -11.38 1.41
C ALA A 100 -3.64 -10.46 2.00
N LEU A 101 -3.21 -9.43 1.27
CA LEU A 101 -2.28 -8.39 1.78
C LEU A 101 -2.86 -7.68 3.00
N GLN A 102 -4.13 -7.29 2.96
CA GLN A 102 -4.78 -6.61 4.09
C GLN A 102 -4.76 -7.47 5.35
N ARG A 103 -4.97 -8.78 5.21
CA ARG A 103 -4.87 -9.72 6.34
C ARG A 103 -3.44 -9.86 6.82
N GLU A 104 -2.49 -10.10 5.91
CA GLU A 104 -1.08 -10.28 6.26
C GLU A 104 -0.53 -9.07 7.01
N PHE A 105 -0.81 -7.85 6.53
CA PHE A 105 -0.42 -6.62 7.20
C PHE A 105 -1.12 -6.44 8.55
N LYS A 106 -2.40 -6.82 8.64
CA LYS A 106 -3.12 -6.81 9.92
C LYS A 106 -2.53 -7.77 10.94
N GLU A 107 -2.03 -8.93 10.52
CA GLU A 107 -1.31 -9.88 11.39
C GLU A 107 0.02 -9.30 11.90
N MET A 108 0.61 -8.36 11.17
CA MET A 108 1.76 -7.55 11.59
C MET A 108 1.38 -6.30 12.38
N GLU A 109 0.09 -6.16 12.77
CA GLU A 109 -0.47 -4.98 13.45
C GLU A 109 -0.38 -3.68 12.62
N ILE A 110 -0.34 -3.80 11.29
CA ILE A 110 -0.31 -2.69 10.34
C ILE A 110 -1.65 -2.57 9.64
N ILE A 111 -2.21 -1.36 9.60
CA ILE A 111 -3.45 -1.05 8.89
C ILE A 111 -3.09 -0.45 7.54
N ILE A 112 -3.50 -1.11 6.45
CA ILE A 112 -3.41 -0.57 5.09
C ILE A 112 -4.74 0.07 4.67
N ASP A 113 -4.67 1.13 3.86
CA ASP A 113 -5.87 1.84 3.38
C ASP A 113 -6.73 0.94 2.50
N SER A 114 -7.94 0.61 2.97
CA SER A 114 -8.89 -0.28 2.27
C SER A 114 -9.31 0.25 0.88
N SER A 115 -9.21 1.55 0.64
CA SER A 115 -9.51 2.16 -0.66
C SER A 115 -8.51 1.77 -1.76
N CYS A 116 -7.36 1.22 -1.39
CA CYS A 116 -6.38 0.66 -2.34
C CYS A 116 -6.86 -0.63 -3.04
N SER A 117 -7.99 -1.20 -2.62
CA SER A 117 -8.66 -2.28 -3.34
C SER A 117 -9.26 -1.85 -4.69
N ASP A 118 -9.40 -0.55 -4.94
CA ASP A 118 -9.87 0.01 -6.20
C ASP A 118 -8.74 0.08 -7.23
N ILE A 119 -8.88 -0.65 -8.34
CA ILE A 119 -7.90 -0.67 -9.44
C ILE A 119 -7.69 0.70 -10.09
N CYS A 120 -8.68 1.62 -9.98
CA CYS A 120 -8.61 3.00 -10.48
C CYS A 120 -8.08 3.99 -9.44
N ARG A 121 -7.59 3.49 -8.30
CA ARG A 121 -7.04 4.33 -7.25
C ARG A 121 -5.90 5.17 -7.78
N LEU A 122 -5.98 6.49 -7.57
CA LEU A 122 -4.91 7.41 -7.91
C LEU A 122 -3.81 7.37 -6.85
N ARG A 123 -2.59 7.19 -7.31
CA ARG A 123 -1.37 7.41 -6.55
C ARG A 123 -0.79 8.76 -6.95
N PHE A 124 -0.81 9.73 -6.04
CA PHE A 124 -0.21 11.03 -6.28
C PHE A 124 1.31 10.95 -6.20
N TYR A 125 1.98 11.77 -7.01
CA TYR A 125 3.42 11.94 -6.94
C TYR A 125 3.86 12.27 -5.51
N SER A 126 4.94 11.66 -5.07
CA SER A 126 5.56 11.93 -3.78
C SER A 126 7.08 11.99 -3.95
N TYR A 127 7.71 12.92 -3.27
CA TYR A 127 9.15 12.99 -3.18
C TYR A 127 9.63 12.12 -2.02
N ASP A 128 10.58 11.26 -2.32
CA ASP A 128 11.34 10.48 -1.35
C ASP A 128 12.81 10.54 -1.78
N GLU A 129 13.70 10.93 -0.87
CA GLU A 129 15.12 11.04 -1.16
C GLU A 129 15.79 9.67 -1.32
N HIS A 130 15.26 8.67 -0.60
CA HIS A 130 15.78 7.31 -0.56
C HIS A 130 14.68 6.28 -0.76
N PRO A 131 14.02 6.24 -1.94
CA PRO A 131 13.03 5.21 -2.22
C PRO A 131 13.73 3.86 -2.35
N TYR A 132 13.02 2.80 -2.00
CA TYR A 132 13.48 1.44 -2.26
C TYR A 132 12.94 0.94 -3.59
N VAL A 133 13.79 0.29 -4.39
CA VAL A 133 13.42 -0.34 -5.66
C VAL A 133 14.07 -1.72 -5.74
N ASN A 134 13.28 -2.74 -6.01
CA ASN A 134 13.71 -4.11 -6.24
C ASN A 134 13.04 -4.65 -7.51
N TRP A 135 13.77 -4.71 -8.61
CA TRP A 135 13.26 -5.22 -9.89
C TRP A 135 13.11 -6.74 -9.91
N ASP A 136 13.75 -7.45 -8.96
CA ASP A 136 13.69 -8.90 -8.80
C ASP A 136 12.71 -9.31 -7.69
N ALA A 137 11.76 -8.43 -7.34
CA ALA A 137 10.76 -8.73 -6.34
C ALA A 137 9.93 -9.95 -6.71
N GLU A 138 9.66 -10.80 -5.73
CA GLU A 138 8.84 -11.99 -5.91
C GLU A 138 7.40 -11.61 -6.27
N VAL A 139 6.78 -12.37 -7.18
CA VAL A 139 5.37 -12.20 -7.51
C VAL A 139 4.52 -12.67 -6.32
N TYR A 140 3.67 -11.79 -5.81
CA TYR A 140 2.76 -12.12 -4.72
C TYR A 140 1.64 -13.04 -5.22
N THR A 141 1.50 -14.22 -4.61
CA THR A 141 0.59 -15.27 -5.08
C THR A 141 -0.55 -15.61 -4.12
N HIS A 142 -0.55 -15.02 -2.90
CA HIS A 142 -1.58 -15.32 -1.91
C HIS A 142 -2.89 -14.60 -2.23
N THR A 143 -4.00 -15.34 -2.21
CA THR A 143 -5.35 -14.82 -2.43
C THR A 143 -6.28 -15.15 -1.27
N MET A 144 -7.28 -14.29 -1.00
CA MET A 144 -8.25 -14.50 0.06
C MET A 144 -9.63 -13.95 -0.29
N GLU A 145 -10.68 -14.75 -0.04
CA GLU A 145 -12.07 -14.29 -0.05
C GLU A 145 -12.41 -13.49 1.23
N LYS A 146 -13.24 -12.44 1.09
CA LYS A 146 -13.62 -11.58 2.23
C LYS A 146 -14.33 -12.31 3.37
N THR A 147 -15.03 -13.38 3.06
CA THR A 147 -15.88 -14.14 4.00
C THR A 147 -15.09 -14.84 5.11
N ASN A 148 -13.80 -15.05 4.96
CA ASN A 148 -12.97 -15.79 5.91
C ASN A 148 -12.36 -14.92 7.05
N ILE A 149 -12.61 -13.61 7.06
CA ILE A 149 -12.01 -12.71 8.07
C ILE A 149 -12.68 -12.87 9.45
N ALA A 150 -13.92 -13.37 9.51
CA ALA A 150 -14.69 -13.45 10.76
C ALA A 150 -14.42 -14.72 11.60
N HIS A 151 -13.84 -15.78 11.06
CA HIS A 151 -13.78 -17.10 11.70
C HIS A 151 -12.42 -17.61 12.18
N LEU A 152 -11.33 -16.85 12.03
CA LEU A 152 -10.01 -17.30 12.47
C LEU A 152 -9.55 -16.60 13.77
N LYS A 153 -10.19 -17.00 14.87
CA LYS A 153 -9.60 -16.90 16.20
C LYS A 153 -8.72 -18.15 16.42
N SER A 154 -7.48 -18.14 16.06
CA SER A 154 -6.52 -19.13 16.54
C SER A 154 -5.24 -18.46 17.05
N LYS A 155 -4.98 -18.71 18.32
CA LYS A 155 -3.99 -18.07 19.19
C LYS A 155 -2.52 -18.47 18.95
N GLU A 156 -2.16 -19.24 17.94
CA GLU A 156 -0.85 -19.90 17.91
C GLU A 156 0.20 -19.33 16.94
N VAL A 157 -0.15 -18.38 16.08
CA VAL A 157 0.81 -17.81 15.11
C VAL A 157 1.46 -16.50 15.60
N PHE A 158 0.95 -15.95 16.70
CA PHE A 158 1.28 -14.59 17.15
C PHE A 158 2.63 -14.42 17.87
N SER A 159 3.34 -15.49 18.25
CA SER A 159 4.52 -15.32 19.12
C SER A 159 5.81 -14.96 18.37
N LYS A 160 5.90 -15.17 17.06
CA LYS A 160 7.13 -14.97 16.28
C LYS A 160 7.22 -13.67 15.46
N ARG A 161 6.14 -12.88 15.39
CA ARG A 161 6.08 -11.67 14.55
C ARG A 161 5.99 -10.34 15.30
N ARG A 162 5.97 -10.37 16.64
CA ARG A 162 5.94 -9.15 17.48
C ARG A 162 7.23 -8.32 17.42
N ASP A 163 8.32 -8.90 16.97
CA ASP A 163 9.62 -8.21 16.90
C ASP A 163 9.73 -7.24 15.72
N TRP A 164 8.66 -7.11 14.94
CA TRP A 164 8.63 -6.25 13.76
C TRP A 164 8.44 -4.76 14.07
N LEU A 165 7.90 -4.41 15.23
CA LEU A 165 7.52 -3.02 15.58
C LEU A 165 8.48 -2.32 16.55
N ILE A 166 9.50 -3.00 17.06
CA ILE A 166 10.44 -2.43 18.05
C ILE A 166 11.77 -2.03 17.40
#